data_911376bb76dc7b95b56f5bf352093da5
#
_entry.id   911376bb76dc7b95b56f5bf352093da5
#
_cell.length_a   1.000
_cell.length_b   1.000
_cell.length_c   1.000
_cell.angle_alpha   90.00
_cell.angle_beta   90.00
_cell.angle_gamma   90.00
#
_symmetry.space_group_name_H-M   'P 1'
#
loop_
_entity.id
_entity.type
_entity.pdbx_description
1 polymer ?
#
loop_
_entity_poly.entity_id
_entity_poly.type
_entity_poly.pdbx_seq_one_letter_code
_entity_poly.pdbx_strand_id
1 'polypeptide(L)'
;MKALPTNSSPPLLSLKGISFAYNTPKSEIPALDNIYLDIMPQSFTSIVGPSGCGKSTLLSIICGLLSPQKGEVVFNEDILHDNAVSPRIGFMPQKDTLFEWRTIYKNVTLGLEINHLKDKEHLENVDNMLKEYGLYQFCNVHPSELSGGMRQRAALIRTLALNPDILLLDEPFSALDYQTRLEVSD
;
A
#
# COMPACT_ATOMS: atom_id res chain seq x y z
N MET A 1 38.48 23.48 4.46
CA MET A 1 37.60 22.42 3.96
C MET A 1 36.24 23.05 3.77
N LYS A 2 35.79 23.26 2.53
CA LYS A 2 34.41 23.68 2.24
C LYS A 2 33.54 22.46 2.35
N ALA A 3 32.53 22.45 3.25
CA ALA A 3 31.47 21.44 3.28
C ALA A 3 30.76 21.51 1.93
N LEU A 4 30.67 20.37 1.26
CA LEU A 4 29.81 20.21 0.08
C LEU A 4 28.35 20.39 0.56
N PRO A 5 27.51 21.11 -0.19
CA PRO A 5 26.09 21.18 0.16
C PRO A 5 25.48 19.78 0.03
N THR A 6 25.01 19.23 1.12
CA THR A 6 24.16 18.05 1.13
C THR A 6 22.80 18.49 0.60
N ASN A 7 22.63 18.42 -0.72
CA ASN A 7 21.34 18.54 -1.39
C ASN A 7 20.57 17.23 -1.14
N SER A 8 20.20 16.95 0.10
CA SER A 8 19.23 15.91 0.39
C SER A 8 17.85 16.53 0.29
N SER A 9 17.10 16.17 -0.75
CA SER A 9 15.66 16.45 -0.80
C SER A 9 15.03 16.03 0.54
N PRO A 10 14.01 16.73 1.04
CA PRO A 10 13.31 16.30 2.24
C PRO A 10 12.69 14.89 2.01
N PRO A 11 12.56 14.08 3.06
CA PRO A 11 11.92 12.79 2.95
C PRO A 11 10.46 12.94 2.48
N LEU A 12 10.00 12.03 1.62
CA LEU A 12 8.61 11.97 1.17
C LEU A 12 7.66 11.60 2.34
N LEU A 13 8.13 10.70 3.21
CA LEU A 13 7.39 10.28 4.39
C LEU A 13 8.36 10.13 5.57
N SER A 14 7.98 10.66 6.73
CA SER A 14 8.72 10.53 7.99
C SER A 14 7.82 10.02 9.11
N LEU A 15 8.30 9.02 9.82
CA LEU A 15 7.72 8.54 11.08
C LEU A 15 8.56 9.10 12.23
N LYS A 16 7.93 9.78 13.19
CA LYS A 16 8.61 10.40 14.29
C LYS A 16 8.09 9.89 15.63
N GLY A 17 8.81 8.94 16.24
CA GLY A 17 8.50 8.42 17.56
C GLY A 17 7.19 7.63 17.63
N ILE A 18 6.83 6.90 16.58
CA ILE A 18 5.59 6.13 16.49
C ILE A 18 5.56 5.03 17.55
N SER A 19 4.55 5.07 18.42
CA SER A 19 4.23 3.98 19.35
C SER A 19 2.76 3.61 19.23
N PHE A 20 2.48 2.31 19.31
CA PHE A 20 1.14 1.76 19.20
C PHE A 20 1.01 0.45 19.96
N ALA A 21 -0.10 0.27 20.66
CA ALA A 21 -0.47 -0.98 21.30
C ALA A 21 -1.94 -1.32 21.02
N TYR A 22 -2.22 -2.61 20.90
CA TYR A 22 -3.59 -3.11 20.80
C TYR A 22 -4.20 -3.26 22.19
N ASN A 23 -5.35 -2.63 22.42
CA ASN A 23 -6.10 -2.78 23.66
C ASN A 23 -7.01 -4.02 23.58
N THR A 24 -6.82 -4.95 24.49
CA THR A 24 -7.71 -6.10 24.68
C THR A 24 -8.43 -5.95 26.03
N PRO A 25 -9.56 -6.64 26.25
CA PRO A 25 -10.24 -6.58 27.55
C PRO A 25 -9.40 -7.01 28.77
N LYS A 26 -8.28 -7.71 28.51
CA LYS A 26 -7.43 -8.28 29.57
C LYS A 26 -6.04 -7.63 29.67
N SER A 27 -5.57 -7.00 28.61
CA SER A 27 -4.20 -6.47 28.55
C SER A 27 -4.01 -5.53 27.39
N GLU A 28 -3.00 -4.69 27.49
CA GLU A 28 -2.43 -3.93 26.39
C GLU A 28 -1.27 -4.71 25.78
N ILE A 29 -1.30 -4.87 24.45
CA ILE A 29 -0.29 -5.63 23.69
C ILE A 29 0.51 -4.62 22.86
N PRO A 30 1.76 -4.28 23.26
CA PRO A 30 2.59 -3.36 22.51
C PRO A 30 2.94 -3.98 21.13
N ALA A 31 2.74 -3.20 20.07
CA ALA A 31 3.06 -3.59 18.69
C ALA A 31 4.19 -2.75 18.10
N LEU A 32 4.26 -1.47 18.43
CA LEU A 32 5.31 -0.56 17.99
C LEU A 32 5.77 0.30 19.19
N ASP A 33 7.07 0.53 19.29
CA ASP A 33 7.65 1.36 20.35
C ASP A 33 8.71 2.30 19.79
N ASN A 34 8.39 3.60 19.82
CA ASN A 34 9.28 4.70 19.48
C ASN A 34 9.99 4.56 18.12
N ILE A 35 9.23 4.24 17.06
CA ILE A 35 9.75 4.00 15.72
C ILE A 35 10.03 5.32 15.00
N TYR A 36 11.22 5.42 14.41
CA TYR A 36 11.64 6.48 13.50
C TYR A 36 12.00 5.89 12.15
N LEU A 37 11.50 6.47 11.06
CA LEU A 37 11.81 6.03 9.70
C LEU A 37 11.59 7.18 8.73
N ASP A 38 12.57 7.41 7.87
CA ASP A 38 12.46 8.35 6.74
C ASP A 38 12.46 7.56 5.42
N ILE A 39 11.48 7.87 4.56
CA ILE A 39 11.36 7.30 3.21
C ILE A 39 11.61 8.44 2.22
N MET A 40 12.66 8.29 1.42
CA MET A 40 13.06 9.29 0.43
C MET A 40 12.22 9.18 -0.84
N PRO A 41 12.01 10.27 -1.60
CA PRO A 41 11.42 10.21 -2.93
C PRO A 41 12.17 9.22 -3.83
N GLN A 42 11.44 8.48 -4.68
CA GLN A 42 12.00 7.53 -5.65
C GLN A 42 12.91 6.47 -5.02
N SER A 43 12.68 6.12 -3.75
CA SER A 43 13.42 5.07 -3.05
C SER A 43 12.58 3.81 -2.89
N PHE A 44 13.25 2.68 -2.74
CA PHE A 44 12.66 1.42 -2.32
C PHE A 44 13.08 1.12 -0.88
N THR A 45 12.12 0.91 0.01
CA THR A 45 12.37 0.60 1.43
C THR A 45 11.74 -0.74 1.78
N SER A 46 12.54 -1.68 2.27
CA SER A 46 12.06 -3.00 2.74
C SER A 46 12.06 -3.06 4.26
N ILE A 47 10.91 -3.46 4.83
CA ILE A 47 10.75 -3.68 6.28
C ILE A 47 10.79 -5.19 6.51
N VAL A 48 11.86 -5.67 7.17
CA VAL A 48 12.10 -7.08 7.41
C VAL A 48 11.99 -7.40 8.90
N GLY A 49 11.40 -8.55 9.23
CA GLY A 49 11.28 -9.00 10.61
C GLY A 49 10.37 -10.25 10.72
N PRO A 50 10.38 -10.94 11.87
CA PRO A 50 9.56 -12.13 12.09
C PRO A 50 8.06 -11.83 12.01
N SER A 51 7.24 -12.88 11.88
CA SER A 51 5.79 -12.73 11.96
C SER A 51 5.38 -12.14 13.31
N GLY A 52 4.42 -11.21 13.31
CA GLY A 52 3.91 -10.58 14.51
C GLY A 52 4.79 -9.43 15.08
N CYS A 53 5.90 -9.04 14.45
CA CYS A 53 6.75 -7.94 14.93
C CYS A 53 6.24 -6.52 14.62
N GLY A 54 5.00 -6.37 14.11
CA GLY A 54 4.38 -5.06 13.90
C GLY A 54 4.47 -4.48 12.47
N LYS A 55 4.98 -5.20 11.47
CA LYS A 55 5.11 -4.69 10.09
C LYS A 55 3.79 -4.20 9.51
N SER A 56 2.76 -5.04 9.52
CA SER A 56 1.42 -4.68 9.02
C SER A 56 0.76 -3.56 9.84
N THR A 57 1.05 -3.51 11.15
CA THR A 57 0.60 -2.41 12.02
C THR A 57 1.24 -1.09 11.59
N LEU A 58 2.55 -1.10 11.32
CA LEU A 58 3.27 0.09 10.86
C LEU A 58 2.72 0.59 9.51
N LEU A 59 2.52 -0.32 8.53
CA LEU A 59 1.92 0.02 7.24
C LEU A 59 0.49 0.57 7.40
N SER A 60 -0.30 0.00 8.32
CA SER A 60 -1.66 0.47 8.62
C SER A 60 -1.68 1.88 9.23
N ILE A 61 -0.67 2.24 10.02
CA ILE A 61 -0.51 3.60 10.55
C ILE A 61 -0.10 4.56 9.43
N ILE A 62 0.85 4.17 8.57
CA ILE A 62 1.30 5.02 7.46
C ILE A 62 0.14 5.35 6.51
N CYS A 63 -0.73 4.37 6.19
CA CYS A 63 -1.86 4.62 5.30
C CYS A 63 -3.10 5.23 5.99
N GLY A 64 -3.03 5.56 7.30
CA GLY A 64 -4.11 6.21 8.04
C GLY A 64 -5.26 5.30 8.47
N LEU A 65 -5.10 3.97 8.39
CA LEU A 65 -6.09 3.01 8.90
C LEU A 65 -6.04 2.84 10.42
N LEU A 66 -4.90 3.15 11.04
CA LEU A 66 -4.69 3.18 12.48
C LEU A 66 -4.03 4.50 12.88
N SER A 67 -4.50 5.09 13.96
CA SER A 67 -3.86 6.28 14.56
C SER A 67 -2.80 5.85 15.58
N PRO A 68 -1.58 6.37 15.53
CA PRO A 68 -0.56 6.07 16.53
C PRO A 68 -0.98 6.64 17.90
N GLN A 69 -0.62 5.95 18.99
CA GLN A 69 -0.87 6.45 20.35
C GLN A 69 0.13 7.55 20.73
N LYS A 70 1.33 7.51 20.14
CA LYS A 70 2.37 8.54 20.27
C LYS A 70 3.09 8.72 18.95
N GLY A 71 3.67 9.92 18.77
CA GLY A 71 4.40 10.27 17.57
C GLY A 71 3.51 10.80 16.46
N GLU A 72 4.10 11.06 15.33
CA GLU A 72 3.42 11.64 14.15
C GLU A 72 3.93 11.03 12.84
N VAL A 73 3.04 10.96 11.86
CA VAL A 73 3.35 10.61 10.47
C VAL A 73 3.33 11.90 9.66
N VAL A 74 4.45 12.22 9.03
CA VAL A 74 4.60 13.38 8.16
C VAL A 74 4.71 12.90 6.72
N PHE A 75 3.83 13.37 5.83
CA PHE A 75 3.82 13.02 4.43
C PHE A 75 3.88 14.31 3.60
N ASN A 76 4.91 14.43 2.76
CA ASN A 76 5.14 15.60 1.93
C ASN A 76 5.11 16.92 2.74
N GLU A 77 5.84 16.94 3.87
CA GLU A 77 5.96 18.05 4.84
C GLU A 77 4.69 18.33 5.67
N ASP A 78 3.55 17.70 5.35
CA ASP A 78 2.31 17.84 6.10
C ASP A 78 2.13 16.70 7.12
N ILE A 79 1.67 17.02 8.32
CA ILE A 79 1.31 15.99 9.32
C ILE A 79 0.00 15.33 8.87
N LEU A 80 0.02 14.01 8.72
CA LEU A 80 -1.20 13.25 8.51
C LEU A 80 -1.99 13.21 9.84
N HIS A 81 -3.13 13.90 9.84
CA HIS A 81 -4.05 13.88 10.97
C HIS A 81 -4.72 12.51 11.12
N ASP A 82 -5.18 12.19 12.34
CA ASP A 82 -5.84 10.93 12.68
C ASP A 82 -6.93 10.55 11.69
N ASN A 83 -6.87 9.32 11.20
CA ASN A 83 -7.80 8.73 10.24
C ASN A 83 -7.89 9.45 8.88
N ALA A 84 -6.90 10.25 8.51
CA ALA A 84 -6.83 10.86 7.19
C ALA A 84 -6.19 9.88 6.19
N VAL A 85 -7.04 9.08 5.53
CA VAL A 85 -6.58 8.25 4.40
C VAL A 85 -6.33 9.16 3.20
N SER A 86 -5.07 9.24 2.76
CA SER A 86 -4.71 10.02 1.58
C SER A 86 -4.76 9.13 0.32
N PRO A 87 -5.45 9.57 -0.77
CA PRO A 87 -5.42 8.83 -2.04
C PRO A 87 -4.03 8.79 -2.68
N ARG A 88 -3.10 9.64 -2.21
CA ARG A 88 -1.69 9.66 -2.63
C ARG A 88 -0.86 8.53 -1.99
N ILE A 89 -1.41 7.80 -1.01
CA ILE A 89 -0.79 6.64 -0.37
C ILE A 89 -1.55 5.40 -0.79
N GLY A 90 -0.98 4.61 -1.70
CA GLY A 90 -1.52 3.32 -2.12
C GLY A 90 -1.17 2.24 -1.08
N PHE A 91 -2.15 1.45 -0.64
CA PHE A 91 -1.93 0.33 0.27
C PHE A 91 -2.51 -0.96 -0.28
N MET A 92 -1.66 -1.96 -0.42
CA MET A 92 -2.05 -3.33 -0.75
C MET A 92 -1.81 -4.23 0.47
N PRO A 93 -2.87 -4.63 1.18
CA PRO A 93 -2.75 -5.55 2.32
C PRO A 93 -2.41 -6.97 1.85
N GLN A 94 -1.97 -7.81 2.78
CA GLN A 94 -1.61 -9.21 2.52
C GLN A 94 -2.74 -10.02 1.83
N LYS A 95 -4.01 -9.75 2.19
CA LYS A 95 -5.18 -10.31 1.49
C LYS A 95 -5.59 -9.36 0.39
N ASP A 96 -5.97 -9.88 -0.77
CA ASP A 96 -6.36 -9.08 -1.96
C ASP A 96 -7.55 -8.13 -1.72
N THR A 97 -8.43 -8.44 -0.77
CA THR A 97 -9.60 -7.63 -0.38
C THR A 97 -10.48 -7.19 -1.56
N LEU A 98 -10.53 -7.97 -2.65
CA LEU A 98 -11.44 -7.73 -3.76
C LEU A 98 -12.89 -7.98 -3.33
N PHE A 99 -13.81 -7.17 -3.84
CA PHE A 99 -15.24 -7.35 -3.60
C PHE A 99 -15.79 -8.45 -4.49
N GLU A 100 -16.23 -9.57 -3.90
CA GLU A 100 -16.70 -10.76 -4.62
C GLU A 100 -17.94 -10.50 -5.48
N TRP A 101 -18.76 -9.50 -5.13
CA TRP A 101 -19.98 -9.12 -5.88
C TRP A 101 -19.73 -8.11 -7.02
N ARG A 102 -18.47 -7.71 -7.23
CA ARG A 102 -18.06 -6.82 -8.32
C ARG A 102 -17.21 -7.58 -9.33
N THR A 103 -17.35 -7.24 -10.61
CA THR A 103 -16.43 -7.75 -11.63
C THR A 103 -15.01 -7.25 -11.38
N ILE A 104 -14.03 -7.87 -12.00
CA ILE A 104 -12.62 -7.43 -11.91
C ILE A 104 -12.47 -5.98 -12.34
N TYR A 105 -13.06 -5.58 -13.46
CA TYR A 105 -13.01 -4.19 -13.93
C TYR A 105 -13.58 -3.21 -12.88
N LYS A 106 -14.73 -3.54 -12.28
CA LYS A 106 -15.33 -2.71 -11.23
C LYS A 106 -14.52 -2.70 -9.93
N ASN A 107 -13.76 -3.76 -9.66
CA ASN A 107 -12.83 -3.79 -8.53
C ASN A 107 -11.64 -2.86 -8.77
N VAL A 108 -10.97 -2.97 -9.92
CA VAL A 108 -9.77 -2.18 -10.22
C VAL A 108 -10.07 -0.69 -10.41
N THR A 109 -11.28 -0.33 -10.87
CA THR A 109 -11.70 1.06 -11.02
C THR A 109 -12.37 1.65 -9.78
N LEU A 110 -12.46 0.91 -8.67
CA LEU A 110 -13.18 1.35 -7.47
C LEU A 110 -12.61 2.65 -6.88
N GLY A 111 -11.29 2.75 -6.78
CA GLY A 111 -10.64 3.96 -6.28
C GLY A 111 -10.96 5.19 -7.12
N LEU A 112 -10.98 5.04 -8.45
CA LEU A 112 -11.38 6.11 -9.37
C LEU A 112 -12.86 6.49 -9.20
N GLU A 113 -13.73 5.51 -8.93
CA GLU A 113 -15.14 5.73 -8.67
C GLU A 113 -15.37 6.59 -7.42
N ILE A 114 -14.70 6.23 -6.31
CA ILE A 114 -14.83 6.90 -5.02
C ILE A 114 -14.29 8.34 -5.10
N ASN A 115 -13.19 8.55 -5.82
CA ASN A 115 -12.54 9.86 -5.95
C ASN A 115 -13.06 10.69 -7.13
N HIS A 116 -14.11 10.23 -7.84
CA HIS A 116 -14.68 10.91 -9.01
C HIS A 116 -13.68 11.15 -10.16
N LEU A 117 -12.70 10.25 -10.33
CA LEU A 117 -11.61 10.33 -11.31
C LEU A 117 -11.83 9.38 -12.51
N LYS A 118 -13.08 9.07 -12.87
CA LYS A 118 -13.42 8.21 -14.03
C LYS A 118 -13.42 8.99 -15.35
N ASP A 119 -12.40 9.79 -15.60
CA ASP A 119 -12.18 10.38 -16.90
C ASP A 119 -11.50 9.38 -17.87
N LYS A 120 -11.37 9.79 -19.14
CA LYS A 120 -10.83 8.93 -20.19
C LYS A 120 -9.38 8.51 -19.93
N GLU A 121 -8.55 9.41 -19.43
CA GLU A 121 -7.13 9.16 -19.20
C GLU A 121 -6.90 8.11 -18.11
N HIS A 122 -7.57 8.23 -16.97
CA HIS A 122 -7.48 7.25 -15.88
C HIS A 122 -8.00 5.87 -16.31
N LEU A 123 -9.11 5.81 -17.07
CA LEU A 123 -9.65 4.53 -17.54
C LEU A 123 -8.74 3.87 -18.58
N GLU A 124 -8.14 4.63 -19.52
CA GLU A 124 -7.15 4.12 -20.47
C GLU A 124 -5.91 3.58 -19.74
N ASN A 125 -5.45 4.23 -18.67
CA ASN A 125 -4.35 3.74 -17.84
C ASN A 125 -4.70 2.39 -17.18
N VAL A 126 -5.90 2.26 -16.61
CA VAL A 126 -6.37 0.97 -16.04
C VAL A 126 -6.43 -0.11 -17.13
N ASP A 127 -6.94 0.18 -18.32
CA ASP A 127 -7.01 -0.77 -19.42
C ASP A 127 -5.61 -1.23 -19.87
N ASN A 128 -4.63 -0.33 -19.87
CA ASN A 128 -3.25 -0.66 -20.19
C ASN A 128 -2.62 -1.55 -19.11
N MET A 129 -2.82 -1.23 -17.81
CA MET A 129 -2.38 -2.10 -16.71
C MET A 129 -3.03 -3.48 -16.79
N LEU A 130 -4.33 -3.57 -17.08
CA LEU A 130 -5.01 -4.86 -17.23
C LEU A 130 -4.42 -5.71 -18.37
N LYS A 131 -3.99 -5.10 -19.48
CA LYS A 131 -3.30 -5.77 -20.58
C LYS A 131 -1.90 -6.22 -20.17
N GLU A 132 -1.12 -5.35 -19.57
CA GLU A 132 0.25 -5.60 -19.11
C GLU A 132 0.31 -6.74 -18.09
N TYR A 133 -0.60 -6.74 -17.12
CA TYR A 133 -0.68 -7.79 -16.09
C TYR A 133 -1.46 -9.04 -16.54
N GLY A 134 -1.89 -9.13 -17.82
CA GLY A 134 -2.55 -10.30 -18.39
C GLY A 134 -3.96 -10.55 -17.86
N LEU A 135 -4.66 -9.51 -17.40
CA LEU A 135 -6.01 -9.62 -16.85
C LEU A 135 -7.12 -9.04 -17.73
N TYR A 136 -6.79 -8.47 -18.88
CA TYR A 136 -7.76 -7.79 -19.72
C TYR A 136 -8.93 -8.69 -20.16
N GLN A 137 -8.67 -9.94 -20.50
CA GLN A 137 -9.70 -10.91 -20.87
C GLN A 137 -10.62 -11.32 -19.70
N PHE A 138 -10.22 -11.02 -18.46
CA PHE A 138 -10.96 -11.34 -17.25
C PHE A 138 -11.71 -10.14 -16.65
N CYS A 139 -11.82 -9.03 -17.36
CA CYS A 139 -12.45 -7.80 -16.88
C CYS A 139 -13.89 -8.00 -16.37
N ASN A 140 -14.64 -8.89 -17.03
CA ASN A 140 -16.07 -9.10 -16.77
C ASN A 140 -16.38 -10.25 -15.80
N VAL A 141 -15.38 -11.02 -15.36
CA VAL A 141 -15.58 -12.10 -14.40
C VAL A 141 -15.49 -11.60 -12.96
N HIS A 142 -15.90 -12.43 -12.01
CA HIS A 142 -15.83 -12.13 -10.57
C HIS A 142 -14.53 -12.67 -9.94
N PRO A 143 -14.08 -12.13 -8.80
CA PRO A 143 -12.86 -12.58 -8.13
C PRO A 143 -12.81 -14.09 -7.85
N SER A 144 -13.95 -14.73 -7.54
CA SER A 144 -14.05 -16.17 -7.31
C SER A 144 -13.64 -17.03 -8.50
N GLU A 145 -13.61 -16.46 -9.70
CA GLU A 145 -13.24 -17.15 -10.95
C GLU A 145 -11.72 -17.04 -11.27
N LEU A 146 -10.97 -16.29 -10.46
CA LEU A 146 -9.55 -16.06 -10.64
C LEU A 146 -8.69 -16.94 -9.73
N SER A 147 -7.46 -17.26 -10.19
CA SER A 147 -6.43 -17.84 -9.32
C SER A 147 -5.94 -16.81 -8.28
N GLY A 148 -5.30 -17.28 -7.19
CA GLY A 148 -4.77 -16.40 -6.15
C GLY A 148 -3.80 -15.33 -6.68
N GLY A 149 -2.88 -15.72 -7.58
CA GLY A 149 -1.96 -14.78 -8.22
C GLY A 149 -2.66 -13.77 -9.14
N MET A 150 -3.73 -14.16 -9.84
CA MET A 150 -4.54 -13.24 -10.64
C MET A 150 -5.29 -12.24 -9.75
N ARG A 151 -5.82 -12.69 -8.61
CA ARG A 151 -6.48 -11.84 -7.61
C ARG A 151 -5.49 -10.81 -7.04
N GLN A 152 -4.26 -11.22 -6.70
CA GLN A 152 -3.23 -10.30 -6.24
C GLN A 152 -2.87 -9.25 -7.28
N ARG A 153 -2.70 -9.64 -8.56
CA ARG A 153 -2.47 -8.68 -9.65
C ARG A 153 -3.63 -7.70 -9.81
N ALA A 154 -4.87 -8.15 -9.72
CA ALA A 154 -6.04 -7.26 -9.75
C ALA A 154 -6.06 -6.28 -8.57
N ALA A 155 -5.70 -6.73 -7.35
CA ALA A 155 -5.58 -5.87 -6.18
C ALA A 155 -4.44 -4.83 -6.34
N LEU A 156 -3.32 -5.22 -6.95
CA LEU A 156 -2.23 -4.30 -7.27
C LEU A 156 -2.68 -3.22 -8.26
N ILE A 157 -3.33 -3.61 -9.38
CA ILE A 157 -3.88 -2.65 -10.36
C ILE A 157 -4.85 -1.69 -9.68
N ARG A 158 -5.75 -2.18 -8.81
CA ARG A 158 -6.68 -1.33 -8.05
C ARG A 158 -5.97 -0.26 -7.23
N THR A 159 -4.84 -0.63 -6.63
CA THR A 159 -4.03 0.28 -5.82
C THR A 159 -3.29 1.29 -6.69
N LEU A 160 -2.72 0.85 -7.82
CA LEU A 160 -1.98 1.69 -8.77
C LEU A 160 -2.88 2.63 -9.58
N ALA A 161 -4.17 2.30 -9.74
CA ALA A 161 -5.11 3.09 -10.55
C ALA A 161 -5.24 4.57 -10.10
N LEU A 162 -4.97 4.86 -8.83
CA LEU A 162 -4.97 6.22 -8.27
C LEU A 162 -3.64 6.97 -8.47
N ASN A 163 -2.65 6.33 -9.12
CA ASN A 163 -1.31 6.88 -9.30
C ASN A 163 -0.70 7.45 -7.99
N PRO A 164 -0.56 6.62 -6.94
CA PRO A 164 -0.09 7.08 -5.63
C PRO A 164 1.38 7.51 -5.67
N ASP A 165 1.76 8.48 -4.82
CA ASP A 165 3.16 8.91 -4.65
C ASP A 165 3.99 7.90 -3.87
N ILE A 166 3.33 7.12 -3.00
CA ILE A 166 3.95 6.05 -2.23
C ILE A 166 3.07 4.79 -2.30
N LEU A 167 3.71 3.65 -2.52
CA LEU A 167 3.06 2.35 -2.57
C LEU A 167 3.51 1.49 -1.39
N LEU A 168 2.56 1.12 -0.54
CA LEU A 168 2.78 0.24 0.61
C LEU A 168 2.29 -1.17 0.25
N LEU A 169 3.18 -2.15 0.35
CA LEU A 169 2.88 -3.55 0.03
C LEU A 169 3.12 -4.42 1.28
N ASP A 170 2.09 -5.09 1.75
CA ASP A 170 2.17 -6.02 2.87
C ASP A 170 2.17 -7.46 2.34
N GLU A 171 3.36 -8.08 2.29
CA GLU A 171 3.58 -9.43 1.76
C GLU A 171 2.93 -9.69 0.39
N PRO A 172 3.19 -8.84 -0.64
CA PRO A 172 2.44 -8.82 -1.90
C PRO A 172 2.52 -10.13 -2.72
N PHE A 173 3.50 -10.98 -2.40
CA PHE A 173 3.73 -12.24 -3.10
C PHE A 173 3.41 -13.48 -2.26
N SER A 174 2.70 -13.32 -1.15
CA SER A 174 2.40 -14.43 -0.23
C SER A 174 1.55 -15.54 -0.85
N ALA A 175 0.70 -15.22 -1.84
CA ALA A 175 -0.14 -16.18 -2.56
C ALA A 175 0.50 -16.75 -3.85
N LEU A 176 1.71 -16.30 -4.23
CA LEU A 176 2.43 -16.88 -5.35
C LEU A 176 3.11 -18.19 -4.91
N ASP A 177 3.12 -19.18 -5.80
CA ASP A 177 3.94 -20.36 -5.60
C ASP A 177 5.44 -20.02 -5.62
N TYR A 178 6.27 -20.93 -5.12
CA TYR A 178 7.70 -20.69 -4.97
C TYR A 178 8.41 -20.38 -6.30
N GLN A 179 7.97 -20.99 -7.41
CA GLN A 179 8.58 -20.79 -8.73
C GLN A 179 8.25 -19.40 -9.29
N THR A 180 7.00 -18.99 -9.22
CA THR A 180 6.55 -17.66 -9.66
C THR A 180 7.17 -16.53 -8.81
N ARG A 181 7.46 -16.79 -7.52
CA ARG A 181 8.18 -15.82 -6.66
C ARG A 181 9.59 -15.53 -7.16
N LEU A 182 10.30 -16.53 -7.65
CA LEU A 182 11.66 -16.35 -8.19
C LEU A 182 11.67 -15.53 -9.48
N GLU A 183 10.70 -15.76 -10.38
CA GLU A 183 10.59 -15.03 -11.66
C GLU A 183 10.23 -13.55 -11.50
N VAL A 184 9.57 -13.17 -10.41
CA VAL A 184 9.17 -11.78 -10.13
C VAL A 184 10.24 -11.02 -9.31
N SER A 185 11.24 -11.75 -8.76
CA SER A 185 12.29 -11.16 -7.92
C SER A 185 13.55 -10.76 -8.70
N ASP A 186 13.65 -11.11 -9.97
CA ASP A 186 14.70 -10.72 -10.91
C ASP A 186 14.26 -9.50 -11.75
#